data_b49b4f6e0b7fdb0cd2263c7a36d45630
#
_entry.id   b49b4f6e0b7fdb0cd2263c7a36d45630
#
_cell.length_a   1.000
_cell.length_b   1.000
_cell.length_c   1.000
_cell.angle_alpha   90.00
_cell.angle_beta   90.00
_cell.angle_gamma   90.00
#
_symmetry.space_group_name_H-M   'P 1'
#
loop_
_entity.id
_entity.type
_entity.pdbx_description
1 polymer ?
#
loop_
_entity_poly.entity_id
_entity_poly.type
_entity_poly.pdbx_seq_one_letter_code
_entity_poly.pdbx_strand_id
1 'polypeptide(L)'
;FTDYLLLLFDSPSELLIDGRLMRTAANSAILYTPGSRIYYRAAGEEYRNDWIRFRSDHSFVKLFPLTNTPFPVTDPEYCHQLFKLLTWESAFFSSESESNITHLLRVLFSKLREGIQNESPGIHDHELVALHKMIYNNPQLPWNINMMAAKLHLSPSHLQTLYHRQFGSSCMDNVI
;
A
#
# COMPACT_ATOMS: atom_id res chain seq x y z
N PHE A 1 22.35 14.25 0.15
CA PHE A 1 21.60 13.03 -0.15
C PHE A 1 21.24 13.04 -1.64
N THR A 2 21.70 12.05 -2.42
CA THR A 2 21.66 12.06 -3.89
C THR A 2 20.65 11.06 -4.47
N ASP A 3 19.98 10.31 -3.61
CA ASP A 3 19.13 9.19 -3.98
C ASP A 3 17.68 9.45 -3.54
N TYR A 4 16.73 8.72 -4.11
CA TYR A 4 15.38 8.60 -3.56
C TYR A 4 15.42 7.74 -2.30
N LEU A 5 14.57 8.08 -1.32
CA LEU A 5 14.28 7.25 -0.16
C LEU A 5 12.77 7.06 -0.06
N LEU A 6 12.31 5.84 -0.20
CA LEU A 6 10.92 5.46 0.04
C LEU A 6 10.83 4.78 1.40
N LEU A 7 9.93 5.26 2.24
CA LEU A 7 9.60 4.69 3.56
C LEU A 7 8.13 4.26 3.56
N LEU A 8 7.86 3.12 4.16
CA LEU A 8 6.53 2.61 4.48
C LEU A 8 6.47 2.40 5.99
N PHE A 9 5.58 3.10 6.68
CA PHE A 9 5.45 3.07 8.13
C PHE A 9 4.33 2.13 8.57
N ASP A 10 4.68 1.11 9.36
CA ASP A 10 3.72 0.18 9.97
C ASP A 10 3.21 0.70 11.31
N SER A 11 3.87 1.68 11.87
CA SER A 11 3.52 2.33 13.13
C SER A 11 3.39 3.83 12.95
N PRO A 12 2.63 4.52 13.81
CA PRO A 12 2.56 5.98 13.80
C PRO A 12 3.96 6.60 13.94
N SER A 13 4.25 7.59 13.12
CA SER A 13 5.57 8.21 13.04
C SER A 13 5.47 9.74 13.02
N GLU A 14 6.54 10.42 13.39
CA GLU A 14 6.69 11.86 13.25
C GLU A 14 7.73 12.18 12.19
N LEU A 15 7.40 13.07 11.29
CA LEU A 15 8.20 13.51 10.15
C LEU A 15 8.43 15.02 10.23
N LEU A 16 9.60 15.48 9.78
CA LEU A 16 9.84 16.91 9.59
C LEU A 16 9.52 17.28 8.13
N ILE A 17 8.39 17.96 7.91
CA ILE A 17 7.94 18.42 6.61
C ILE A 17 7.91 19.95 6.62
N ASP A 18 8.63 20.60 5.72
CA ASP A 18 8.72 22.06 5.60
C ASP A 18 9.03 22.77 6.94
N GLY A 19 9.92 22.15 7.73
CA GLY A 19 10.34 22.68 9.03
C GLY A 19 9.35 22.48 10.18
N ARG A 20 8.23 21.76 9.96
CA ARG A 20 7.23 21.42 10.97
C ARG A 20 7.21 19.92 11.23
N LEU A 21 7.08 19.53 12.48
CA LEU A 21 6.82 18.15 12.85
C LEU A 21 5.37 17.80 12.52
N MET A 22 5.19 16.78 11.71
CA MET A 22 3.90 16.24 11.31
C MET A 22 3.82 14.79 11.79
N ARG A 23 2.73 14.43 12.46
CA ARG A 23 2.43 13.04 12.82
C ARG A 23 1.70 12.36 11.68
N THR A 24 2.15 11.17 11.28
CA THR A 24 1.48 10.31 10.30
C THR A 24 0.94 9.05 10.99
N ALA A 25 -0.16 8.53 10.46
CA ALA A 25 -0.74 7.28 10.92
C ALA A 25 0.12 6.07 10.50
N ALA A 26 -0.13 4.92 11.11
CA ALA A 26 0.33 3.64 10.57
C ALA A 26 -0.21 3.43 9.14
N ASN A 27 0.44 2.57 8.37
CA ASN A 27 0.12 2.29 6.98
C ASN A 27 0.16 3.54 6.08
N SER A 28 1.15 4.37 6.30
CA SER A 28 1.47 5.52 5.44
C SER A 28 2.86 5.39 4.84
N ALA A 29 3.08 6.05 3.73
CA ALA A 29 4.39 6.08 3.05
C ALA A 29 4.83 7.51 2.77
N ILE A 30 6.13 7.68 2.51
CA ILE A 30 6.70 8.93 2.02
C ILE A 30 7.83 8.62 1.03
N LEU A 31 7.85 9.34 -0.09
CA LEU A 31 8.93 9.32 -1.05
C LEU A 31 9.73 10.63 -0.93
N TYR A 32 10.92 10.54 -0.36
CA TYR A 32 11.87 11.65 -0.37
C TYR A 32 12.64 11.70 -1.69
N THR A 33 12.69 12.89 -2.29
CA THR A 33 13.47 13.14 -3.49
C THR A 33 14.94 13.41 -3.17
N PRO A 34 15.85 13.25 -4.16
CA PRO A 34 17.23 13.70 -4.00
C PRO A 34 17.31 15.15 -3.54
N GLY A 35 18.17 15.44 -2.59
CA GLY A 35 18.36 16.78 -2.00
C GLY A 35 17.43 17.12 -0.83
N SER A 36 16.41 16.30 -0.56
CA SER A 36 15.48 16.54 0.54
C SER A 36 16.15 16.38 1.91
N ARG A 37 15.71 17.20 2.87
CA ARG A 37 16.05 17.01 4.28
C ARG A 37 15.19 15.90 4.87
N ILE A 38 15.85 14.84 5.33
CA ILE A 38 15.18 13.65 5.87
C ILE A 38 15.23 13.70 7.40
N TYR A 39 14.07 13.63 8.01
CA TYR A 39 13.92 13.41 9.44
C TYR A 39 12.63 12.67 9.73
N TYR A 40 12.75 11.58 10.45
CA TYR A 40 11.60 10.79 10.91
C TYR A 40 11.96 10.08 12.22
N ARG A 41 10.95 9.82 13.06
CA ARG A 41 11.09 9.11 14.32
C ARG A 41 9.79 8.40 14.72
N ALA A 42 9.88 7.52 15.72
CA ALA A 42 8.69 6.95 16.34
C ALA A 42 7.78 8.05 16.93
N ALA A 43 6.47 7.88 16.78
CA ALA A 43 5.46 8.68 17.46
C ALA A 43 4.87 7.98 18.70
N GLY A 44 5.41 6.82 19.10
CA GLY A 44 4.99 5.99 20.22
C GLY A 44 6.11 5.05 20.65
N GLU A 45 5.75 4.02 21.42
CA GLU A 45 6.71 3.04 21.95
C GLU A 45 7.23 2.07 20.89
N GLU A 46 6.38 1.72 19.91
CA GLU A 46 6.76 0.86 18.80
C GLU A 46 7.13 1.68 17.57
N TYR A 47 8.19 1.23 16.89
CA TYR A 47 8.60 1.78 15.61
C TYR A 47 8.94 0.67 14.63
N ARG A 48 8.15 0.59 13.57
CA ARG A 48 8.36 -0.35 12.47
C ARG A 48 8.16 0.35 11.14
N ASN A 49 9.10 0.14 10.23
CA ASN A 49 9.02 0.64 8.88
C ASN A 49 9.85 -0.22 7.92
N ASP A 50 9.42 -0.32 6.69
CA ASP A 50 10.26 -0.73 5.58
C ASP A 50 10.84 0.48 4.88
N TRP A 51 12.03 0.33 4.31
CA TRP A 51 12.64 1.40 3.53
C TRP A 51 13.48 0.84 2.38
N ILE A 52 13.52 1.60 1.29
CA ILE A 52 14.44 1.39 0.19
C ILE A 52 15.06 2.71 -0.23
N ARG A 53 16.36 2.65 -0.55
CA ARG A 53 17.13 3.76 -1.09
C ARG A 53 17.61 3.38 -2.49
N PHE A 54 17.33 4.21 -3.49
CA PHE A 54 17.59 3.87 -4.87
C PHE A 54 17.80 5.10 -5.74
N ARG A 55 18.42 4.89 -6.91
CA ARG A 55 18.48 5.86 -8.00
C ARG A 55 17.59 5.38 -9.13
N SER A 56 16.89 6.31 -9.75
CA SER A 56 16.03 5.98 -10.89
C SER A 56 15.81 7.18 -11.79
N ASP A 57 15.89 6.91 -13.09
CA ASP A 57 15.53 7.88 -14.14
C ASP A 57 14.16 7.58 -14.75
N HIS A 58 13.48 6.53 -14.30
CA HIS A 58 12.21 6.12 -14.83
C HIS A 58 11.10 7.15 -14.53
N SER A 59 10.24 7.35 -15.52
CA SER A 59 9.12 8.30 -15.43
C SER A 59 8.14 7.99 -14.32
N PHE A 60 7.90 6.72 -14.00
CA PHE A 60 6.98 6.32 -12.93
C PHE A 60 7.47 6.75 -11.52
N VAL A 61 8.79 6.97 -11.36
CA VAL A 61 9.37 7.55 -10.13
C VAL A 61 9.37 9.08 -10.21
N LYS A 62 9.91 9.65 -11.30
CA LYS A 62 10.06 11.10 -11.46
C LYS A 62 8.72 11.86 -11.47
N LEU A 63 7.67 11.23 -12.01
CA LEU A 63 6.31 11.77 -12.11
C LEU A 63 5.39 11.23 -11.01
N PHE A 64 5.94 10.72 -9.90
CA PHE A 64 5.11 10.29 -8.80
C PHE A 64 4.39 11.51 -8.17
N PRO A 65 3.05 11.42 -7.95
CA PRO A 65 2.23 12.61 -7.69
C PRO A 65 2.52 13.30 -6.35
N LEU A 66 2.97 12.54 -5.33
CA LEU A 66 3.31 13.07 -4.02
C LEU A 66 4.74 12.72 -3.61
N THR A 67 5.57 13.75 -3.49
CA THR A 67 6.94 13.62 -2.98
C THR A 67 7.13 14.52 -1.77
N ASN A 68 8.00 14.11 -0.84
CA ASN A 68 8.32 14.82 0.39
C ASN A 68 7.10 15.10 1.31
N THR A 69 5.98 14.45 1.03
CA THR A 69 4.73 14.55 1.79
C THR A 69 4.23 13.14 2.06
N PRO A 70 3.81 12.81 3.30
CA PRO A 70 3.26 11.49 3.61
C PRO A 70 1.90 11.29 2.94
N PHE A 71 1.62 10.05 2.55
CA PHE A 71 0.36 9.63 1.94
C PHE A 71 -0.07 8.24 2.47
N PRO A 72 -1.37 7.93 2.46
CA PRO A 72 -1.88 6.64 2.92
C PRO A 72 -1.53 5.51 1.94
N VAL A 73 -1.40 4.29 2.47
CA VAL A 73 -1.20 3.06 1.70
C VAL A 73 -2.42 2.17 1.86
N THR A 74 -3.08 1.84 0.75
CA THR A 74 -4.32 1.05 0.76
C THR A 74 -4.10 -0.44 1.00
N ASP A 75 -2.96 -0.97 0.57
CA ASP A 75 -2.59 -2.38 0.70
C ASP A 75 -1.17 -2.53 1.26
N PRO A 76 -0.98 -2.27 2.57
CA PRO A 76 0.34 -2.31 3.19
C PRO A 76 0.97 -3.71 3.12
N GLU A 77 0.20 -4.78 3.32
CA GLU A 77 0.74 -6.15 3.28
C GLU A 77 1.30 -6.48 1.89
N TYR A 78 0.61 -6.12 0.82
CA TYR A 78 1.12 -6.31 -0.54
C TYR A 78 2.42 -5.52 -0.75
N CYS A 79 2.47 -4.27 -0.28
CA CYS A 79 3.68 -3.44 -0.36
C CYS A 79 4.84 -4.07 0.42
N HIS A 80 4.63 -4.63 1.62
CA HIS A 80 5.66 -5.34 2.39
C HIS A 80 6.23 -6.54 1.64
N GLN A 81 5.39 -7.32 0.94
CA GLN A 81 5.87 -8.43 0.13
C GLN A 81 6.79 -7.93 -1.02
N LEU A 82 6.46 -6.80 -1.64
CA LEU A 82 7.31 -6.19 -2.66
C LEU A 82 8.63 -5.68 -2.07
N PHE A 83 8.65 -5.09 -0.89
CA PHE A 83 9.89 -4.72 -0.19
C PHE A 83 10.78 -5.94 0.09
N LYS A 84 10.20 -7.07 0.53
CA LYS A 84 10.94 -8.33 0.72
C LYS A 84 11.54 -8.84 -0.59
N LEU A 85 10.77 -8.83 -1.69
CA LEU A 85 11.26 -9.25 -3.00
C LEU A 85 12.38 -8.33 -3.51
N LEU A 86 12.25 -7.02 -3.36
CA LEU A 86 13.29 -6.05 -3.70
C LEU A 86 14.57 -6.29 -2.91
N THR A 87 14.45 -6.57 -1.60
CA THR A 87 15.59 -6.93 -0.75
C THR A 87 16.26 -8.20 -1.23
N TRP A 88 15.48 -9.22 -1.59
CA TRP A 88 15.99 -10.49 -2.11
C TRP A 88 16.75 -10.28 -3.42
N GLU A 89 16.15 -9.60 -4.40
CA GLU A 89 16.81 -9.31 -5.69
C GLU A 89 18.11 -8.50 -5.52
N SER A 90 18.16 -7.58 -4.57
CA SER A 90 19.35 -6.78 -4.30
C SER A 90 20.44 -7.57 -3.57
N ALA A 91 20.09 -8.59 -2.79
CA ALA A 91 21.05 -9.42 -2.03
C ALA A 91 21.64 -10.55 -2.87
N PHE A 92 20.88 -11.10 -3.80
CA PHE A 92 21.26 -12.24 -4.65
C PHE A 92 21.38 -11.81 -6.12
N PHE A 93 22.34 -10.95 -6.38
CA PHE A 93 22.54 -10.33 -7.68
C PHE A 93 22.75 -11.36 -8.80
N SER A 94 21.94 -11.27 -9.85
CA SER A 94 22.02 -12.04 -11.09
C SER A 94 22.05 -11.12 -12.30
N SER A 95 22.25 -11.64 -13.50
CA SER A 95 22.19 -10.87 -14.75
C SER A 95 20.84 -10.17 -14.97
N GLU A 96 19.77 -10.71 -14.40
CA GLU A 96 18.40 -10.20 -14.55
C GLU A 96 17.94 -9.32 -13.38
N SER A 97 18.71 -9.22 -12.31
CA SER A 97 18.29 -8.54 -11.07
C SER A 97 17.94 -7.06 -11.29
N GLU A 98 18.67 -6.35 -12.15
CA GLU A 98 18.35 -4.94 -12.46
C GLU A 98 16.97 -4.80 -13.12
N SER A 99 16.66 -5.70 -14.06
CA SER A 99 15.35 -5.77 -14.71
C SER A 99 14.26 -6.12 -13.72
N ASN A 100 14.47 -7.13 -12.89
CA ASN A 100 13.54 -7.58 -11.86
C ASN A 100 13.26 -6.48 -10.84
N ILE A 101 14.30 -5.82 -10.32
CA ILE A 101 14.16 -4.67 -9.41
C ILE A 101 13.33 -3.55 -10.07
N THR A 102 13.58 -3.23 -11.33
CA THR A 102 12.83 -2.21 -12.05
C THR A 102 11.34 -2.57 -12.17
N HIS A 103 11.02 -3.84 -12.46
CA HIS A 103 9.64 -4.31 -12.55
C HIS A 103 8.94 -4.30 -11.19
N LEU A 104 9.61 -4.77 -10.13
CA LEU A 104 9.09 -4.75 -8.76
C LEU A 104 8.84 -3.32 -8.26
N LEU A 105 9.76 -2.39 -8.53
CA LEU A 105 9.57 -0.97 -8.23
C LEU A 105 8.36 -0.41 -8.99
N ARG A 106 8.19 -0.74 -10.27
CA ARG A 106 7.03 -0.28 -11.05
C ARG A 106 5.72 -0.75 -10.45
N VAL A 107 5.64 -2.02 -10.01
CA VAL A 107 4.44 -2.56 -9.33
C VAL A 107 4.21 -1.85 -8.00
N LEU A 108 5.27 -1.66 -7.19
CA LEU A 108 5.19 -0.96 -5.91
C LEU A 108 4.66 0.47 -6.09
N PHE A 109 5.24 1.24 -7.01
CA PHE A 109 4.81 2.62 -7.30
C PHE A 109 3.38 2.69 -7.83
N SER A 110 2.92 1.69 -8.59
CA SER A 110 1.52 1.59 -9.02
C SER A 110 0.59 1.42 -7.82
N LYS A 111 0.93 0.52 -6.88
CA LYS A 111 0.14 0.29 -5.65
C LYS A 111 0.13 1.50 -4.72
N LEU A 112 1.25 2.17 -4.55
CA LEU A 112 1.31 3.40 -3.76
C LEU A 112 0.45 4.52 -4.35
N ARG A 113 0.36 4.61 -5.70
CA ARG A 113 -0.47 5.59 -6.39
C ARG A 113 -1.96 5.34 -6.17
N GLU A 114 -2.40 4.10 -6.07
CA GLU A 114 -3.79 3.75 -5.73
C GLU A 114 -4.21 4.39 -4.40
N GLY A 115 -3.32 4.41 -3.40
CA GLY A 115 -3.56 5.05 -2.11
C GLY A 115 -3.79 6.56 -2.20
N ILE A 116 -3.06 7.22 -3.10
CA ILE A 116 -3.16 8.67 -3.31
C ILE A 116 -4.45 9.04 -4.06
N GLN A 117 -4.83 8.25 -5.05
CA GLN A 117 -6.02 8.49 -5.87
C GLN A 117 -7.33 8.23 -5.12
N ASN A 118 -7.29 7.35 -4.12
CA ASN A 118 -8.43 6.98 -3.30
C ASN A 118 -8.59 7.86 -2.06
N GLU A 119 -8.26 9.15 -2.11
CA GLU A 119 -8.40 10.11 -0.99
C GLU A 119 -9.83 10.28 -0.45
N SER A 120 -10.79 9.61 -1.04
CA SER A 120 -12.13 9.42 -0.49
C SER A 120 -12.55 7.96 -0.65
N PRO A 121 -11.92 7.01 0.08
CA PRO A 121 -12.48 5.67 0.14
C PRO A 121 -13.88 5.78 0.73
N GLY A 122 -14.85 5.15 0.10
CA GLY A 122 -16.16 4.95 0.73
C GLY A 122 -15.96 4.30 2.11
N ILE A 123 -16.85 4.57 3.06
CA ILE A 123 -16.76 4.13 4.47
C ILE A 123 -16.40 2.62 4.59
N HIS A 124 -16.71 1.82 3.56
CA HIS A 124 -16.51 0.37 3.54
C HIS A 124 -15.49 -0.14 2.52
N ASP A 125 -14.76 0.73 1.79
CA ASP A 125 -13.90 0.28 0.69
C ASP A 125 -12.75 -0.61 1.18
N HIS A 126 -12.11 -0.30 2.31
CA HIS A 126 -11.07 -1.14 2.92
C HIS A 126 -11.63 -2.49 3.39
N GLU A 127 -12.81 -2.49 3.99
CA GLU A 127 -13.47 -3.69 4.48
C GLU A 127 -13.89 -4.62 3.32
N LEU A 128 -14.35 -4.03 2.20
CA LEU A 128 -14.68 -4.76 0.98
C LEU A 128 -13.44 -5.43 0.34
N VAL A 129 -12.31 -4.72 0.29
CA VAL A 129 -11.04 -5.30 -0.18
C VAL A 129 -10.59 -6.42 0.74
N ALA A 130 -10.67 -6.25 2.06
CA ALA A 130 -10.34 -7.30 3.03
C ALA A 130 -11.25 -8.53 2.87
N LEU A 131 -12.56 -8.32 2.69
CA LEU A 131 -13.52 -9.39 2.41
C LEU A 131 -13.20 -10.12 1.10
N HIS A 132 -12.91 -9.39 0.01
CA HIS A 132 -12.55 -9.97 -1.27
C HIS A 132 -11.32 -10.88 -1.17
N LYS A 133 -10.24 -10.41 -0.51
CA LYS A 133 -9.05 -11.21 -0.23
C LYS A 133 -9.36 -12.46 0.61
N MET A 134 -10.23 -12.31 1.61
CA MET A 134 -10.62 -13.41 2.50
C MET A 134 -11.37 -14.51 1.73
N ILE A 135 -12.28 -14.15 0.82
CA ILE A 135 -12.97 -15.08 -0.06
C ILE A 135 -11.96 -15.81 -0.96
N TYR A 136 -11.09 -15.05 -1.62
CA TYR A 136 -10.11 -15.59 -2.56
C TYR A 136 -9.08 -16.52 -1.90
N ASN A 137 -8.64 -16.20 -0.69
CA ASN A 137 -7.64 -16.99 0.03
C ASN A 137 -8.23 -18.21 0.77
N ASN A 138 -9.56 -18.28 0.92
CA ASN A 138 -10.24 -19.34 1.64
C ASN A 138 -11.46 -19.86 0.87
N PRO A 139 -11.31 -20.36 -0.36
CA PRO A 139 -12.43 -20.79 -1.20
C PRO A 139 -13.18 -21.99 -0.60
N GLN A 140 -12.54 -22.78 0.28
CA GLN A 140 -13.10 -23.95 0.93
C GLN A 140 -14.13 -23.63 2.01
N LEU A 141 -14.25 -22.37 2.46
CA LEU A 141 -15.23 -21.97 3.46
C LEU A 141 -16.64 -21.87 2.83
N PRO A 142 -17.70 -22.18 3.61
CA PRO A 142 -19.09 -22.13 3.13
C PRO A 142 -19.57 -20.67 3.01
N TRP A 143 -18.98 -19.93 2.12
CA TRP A 143 -19.31 -18.53 1.88
C TRP A 143 -20.77 -18.37 1.46
N ASN A 144 -21.47 -17.45 2.09
CA ASN A 144 -22.79 -16.99 1.67
C ASN A 144 -22.96 -15.49 1.93
N ILE A 145 -23.88 -14.88 1.22
CA ILE A 145 -24.08 -13.43 1.25
C ILE A 145 -24.40 -12.88 2.64
N ASN A 146 -25.15 -13.64 3.45
CA ASN A 146 -25.53 -13.21 4.79
C ASN A 146 -24.31 -13.19 5.74
N MET A 147 -23.45 -14.21 5.64
CA MET A 147 -22.22 -14.28 6.43
C MET A 147 -21.24 -13.15 6.04
N MET A 148 -21.10 -12.89 4.76
CA MET A 148 -20.27 -11.81 4.25
C MET A 148 -20.76 -10.45 4.71
N ALA A 149 -22.07 -10.20 4.60
CA ALA A 149 -22.72 -8.96 5.01
C ALA A 149 -22.61 -8.74 6.53
N ALA A 150 -22.79 -9.80 7.33
CA ALA A 150 -22.64 -9.72 8.77
C ALA A 150 -21.23 -9.33 9.22
N LYS A 151 -20.18 -9.79 8.50
CA LYS A 151 -18.78 -9.41 8.77
C LYS A 151 -18.52 -7.91 8.62
N LEU A 152 -19.26 -7.24 7.75
CA LEU A 152 -19.11 -5.81 7.46
C LEU A 152 -20.23 -4.98 8.10
N HIS A 153 -21.07 -5.59 8.93
CA HIS A 153 -22.24 -4.93 9.53
C HIS A 153 -23.18 -4.28 8.49
N LEU A 154 -23.31 -4.91 7.31
CA LEU A 154 -24.13 -4.46 6.19
C LEU A 154 -25.35 -5.36 5.99
N SER A 155 -26.36 -4.85 5.28
CA SER A 155 -27.40 -5.70 4.71
C SER A 155 -26.87 -6.44 3.47
N PRO A 156 -27.38 -7.63 3.14
CA PRO A 156 -26.97 -8.38 1.94
C PRO A 156 -27.07 -7.57 0.65
N SER A 157 -28.16 -6.82 0.46
CA SER A 157 -28.37 -5.99 -0.73
C SER A 157 -27.37 -4.84 -0.81
N HIS A 158 -27.05 -4.22 0.33
CA HIS A 158 -26.08 -3.12 0.39
C HIS A 158 -24.68 -3.64 0.09
N LEU A 159 -24.28 -4.79 0.67
CA LEU A 159 -23.02 -5.44 0.34
C LEU A 159 -22.92 -5.73 -1.16
N GLN A 160 -23.93 -6.31 -1.79
CA GLN A 160 -23.92 -6.59 -3.24
C GLN A 160 -23.72 -5.33 -4.07
N THR A 161 -24.41 -4.25 -3.72
CA THR A 161 -24.29 -2.96 -4.43
C THR A 161 -22.87 -2.40 -4.32
N LEU A 162 -22.31 -2.36 -3.11
CA LEU A 162 -20.96 -1.84 -2.88
C LEU A 162 -19.90 -2.72 -3.55
N TYR A 163 -20.03 -4.03 -3.42
CA TYR A 163 -19.09 -4.99 -3.97
C TYR A 163 -19.07 -4.97 -5.51
N HIS A 164 -20.27 -4.92 -6.13
CA HIS A 164 -20.38 -4.81 -7.59
C HIS A 164 -19.80 -3.49 -8.10
N ARG A 165 -20.04 -2.39 -7.39
CA ARG A 165 -19.45 -1.08 -7.74
C ARG A 165 -17.92 -1.12 -7.70
N GLN A 166 -17.32 -1.83 -6.73
CA GLN A 166 -15.88 -1.83 -6.53
C GLN A 166 -15.14 -2.86 -7.39
N PHE A 167 -15.74 -4.05 -7.58
CA PHE A 167 -15.08 -5.19 -8.25
C PHE A 167 -15.71 -5.57 -9.59
N GLY A 168 -16.82 -4.97 -9.99
CA GLY A 168 -17.50 -5.26 -11.24
C GLY A 168 -18.21 -6.62 -11.31
N SER A 169 -18.20 -7.41 -10.22
CA SER A 169 -18.80 -8.74 -10.11
C SER A 169 -19.58 -8.86 -8.80
N SER A 170 -20.43 -9.90 -8.67
CA SER A 170 -21.07 -10.17 -7.39
C SER A 170 -20.08 -10.86 -6.45
N CYS A 171 -20.28 -10.70 -5.12
CA CYS A 171 -19.43 -11.38 -4.15
C CYS A 171 -19.54 -12.91 -4.22
N MET A 172 -20.65 -13.44 -4.74
CA MET A 172 -20.86 -14.88 -4.92
C MET A 172 -20.17 -15.43 -6.17
N ASP A 173 -19.93 -14.60 -7.20
CA ASP A 173 -19.22 -15.01 -8.42
C ASP A 173 -17.73 -15.30 -8.14
N ASN A 174 -17.21 -14.83 -7.03
CA ASN A 174 -15.82 -15.07 -6.59
C ASN A 174 -15.70 -16.24 -5.60
N VAL A 175 -16.82 -16.91 -5.28
CA VAL A 175 -16.83 -18.14 -4.49
C VAL A 175 -16.79 -19.31 -5.47
N ILE A 176 -15.66 -20.02 -5.52
CA ILE A 176 -15.44 -21.18 -6.40
C ILE A 176 -15.88 -22.46 -5.69
#